data_8ef8ac9b9173f1ba4a1ce8db6755d224
#
_entry.id   8ef8ac9b9173f1ba4a1ce8db6755d224
#
_cell.length_a   1.000
_cell.length_b   1.000
_cell.length_c   1.000
_cell.angle_alpha   90.00
_cell.angle_beta   90.00
_cell.angle_gamma   90.00
#
_symmetry.space_group_name_H-M   'P 1'
#
loop_
_entity.id
_entity.type
_entity.pdbx_description
1 polymer ?
#
loop_
_entity_poly.entity_id
_entity_poly.type
_entity_poly.pdbx_seq_one_letter_code
_entity_poly.pdbx_strand_id
1 'polypeptide(L)'
;YYAKSSGTTSGAKFIPITKASMPQHIRAAREALLNYIYLTGNTEVVKGKHIFIQGSPVLENKNGVALGRLSGIVAHYVPSYLQKNRMPSWETNCIEDWEAKVEAIVSETQKENMTIIGGIPSWVQMYFERLNAKTGKTVSQLFPNFSLFVYGGVNFEPYRGVFKKLIGQTTDSIEFY
;
A
#
# COMPACT_ATOMS: atom_id res chain seq x y z
N TYR A 1 -5.65 -20.00 -4.88
CA TYR A 1 -5.02 -19.39 -3.71
C TYR A 1 -5.97 -19.36 -2.52
N TYR A 2 -5.40 -19.33 -1.33
CA TYR A 2 -6.13 -18.96 -0.13
C TYR A 2 -5.56 -17.66 0.46
N ALA A 3 -6.41 -16.66 0.66
CA ALA A 3 -6.06 -15.47 1.38
C ALA A 3 -6.27 -15.69 2.89
N LYS A 4 -5.20 -15.50 3.67
CA LYS A 4 -5.21 -15.59 5.13
C LYS A 4 -5.70 -14.26 5.72
N SER A 5 -6.83 -14.27 6.43
CA SER A 5 -7.29 -13.10 7.17
C SER A 5 -6.56 -12.94 8.50
N SER A 6 -6.51 -11.71 9.03
CA SER A 6 -5.89 -11.39 10.32
C SER A 6 -6.70 -11.87 11.55
N GLY A 7 -7.71 -12.71 11.40
CA GLY A 7 -8.66 -13.22 12.42
C GLY A 7 -8.39 -12.82 13.87
N THR A 8 -9.16 -11.88 14.39
CA THR A 8 -8.95 -11.31 15.74
C THR A 8 -9.60 -12.12 16.86
N THR A 9 -10.63 -12.94 16.53
CA THR A 9 -11.44 -13.62 17.55
C THR A 9 -11.59 -15.12 17.38
N SER A 10 -11.33 -15.67 16.18
CA SER A 10 -11.58 -17.10 15.88
C SER A 10 -10.46 -17.79 15.11
N GLY A 11 -9.24 -17.23 15.16
CA GLY A 11 -8.11 -17.74 14.38
C GLY A 11 -8.12 -17.26 12.92
N ALA A 12 -7.06 -17.59 12.19
CA ALA A 12 -6.92 -17.19 10.79
C ALA A 12 -7.98 -17.88 9.91
N LYS A 13 -8.78 -17.10 9.19
CA LYS A 13 -9.70 -17.63 8.17
C LYS A 13 -9.00 -17.69 6.82
N PHE A 14 -9.33 -18.70 6.04
CA PHE A 14 -8.80 -18.89 4.70
C PHE A 14 -9.90 -18.62 3.69
N ILE A 15 -9.74 -17.57 2.92
CA ILE A 15 -10.72 -17.12 1.92
C ILE A 15 -10.23 -17.59 0.55
N PRO A 16 -11.00 -18.39 -0.21
CA PRO A 16 -10.58 -18.85 -1.53
C PRO A 16 -10.55 -17.67 -2.52
N ILE A 17 -9.41 -17.52 -3.19
CA ILE A 17 -9.21 -16.55 -4.28
C ILE A 17 -9.07 -17.36 -5.56
N THR A 18 -10.04 -17.26 -6.44
CA THR A 18 -10.11 -17.99 -7.70
C THR A 18 -9.45 -17.19 -8.84
N LYS A 19 -9.13 -17.87 -9.93
CA LYS A 19 -8.70 -17.22 -11.16
C LYS A 19 -9.75 -16.25 -11.71
N ALA A 20 -11.04 -16.55 -11.50
CA ALA A 20 -12.15 -15.71 -11.93
C ALA A 20 -12.34 -14.46 -11.06
N SER A 21 -12.02 -14.51 -9.74
CA SER A 21 -12.16 -13.36 -8.85
C SER A 21 -10.98 -12.38 -8.96
N MET A 22 -9.78 -12.84 -9.34
CA MET A 22 -8.58 -11.99 -9.37
C MET A 22 -8.71 -10.76 -10.31
N PRO A 23 -9.24 -10.87 -11.55
CA PRO A 23 -9.46 -9.70 -12.39
C PRO A 23 -10.37 -8.65 -11.76
N GLN A 24 -11.32 -9.05 -10.92
CA GLN A 24 -12.23 -8.13 -10.25
C GLN A 24 -11.52 -7.30 -9.17
N HIS A 25 -10.57 -7.86 -8.43
CA HIS A 25 -9.74 -7.12 -7.48
C HIS A 25 -8.93 -6.04 -8.20
N ILE A 26 -8.28 -6.38 -9.32
CA ILE A 26 -7.51 -5.41 -10.11
C ILE A 26 -8.41 -4.33 -10.70
N ARG A 27 -9.57 -4.74 -11.22
CA ARG A 27 -10.57 -3.83 -11.79
C ARG A 27 -11.08 -2.84 -10.75
N ALA A 28 -11.46 -3.32 -9.56
CA ALA A 28 -11.97 -2.47 -8.48
C ALA A 28 -10.94 -1.41 -8.06
N ALA A 29 -9.66 -1.79 -7.89
CA ALA A 29 -8.60 -0.84 -7.58
C ALA A 29 -8.41 0.22 -8.67
N ARG A 30 -8.44 -0.19 -9.95
CA ARG A 30 -8.36 0.72 -11.08
C ARG A 30 -9.53 1.68 -11.14
N GLU A 31 -10.76 1.18 -10.95
CA GLU A 31 -11.97 2.00 -11.01
C GLU A 31 -12.03 3.00 -9.85
N ALA A 32 -11.57 2.63 -8.65
CA ALA A 32 -11.47 3.57 -7.53
C ALA A 32 -10.52 4.74 -7.86
N LEU A 33 -9.36 4.45 -8.46
CA LEU A 33 -8.42 5.50 -8.87
C LEU A 33 -8.98 6.37 -10.01
N LEU A 34 -9.63 5.76 -11.01
CA LEU A 34 -10.25 6.50 -12.11
C LEU A 34 -11.39 7.40 -11.61
N ASN A 35 -12.20 6.91 -10.65
CA ASN A 35 -13.25 7.70 -10.03
C ASN A 35 -12.66 8.90 -9.24
N TYR A 36 -11.57 8.70 -8.51
CA TYR A 36 -10.86 9.80 -7.85
C TYR A 36 -10.42 10.86 -8.86
N ILE A 37 -9.78 10.46 -9.97
CA ILE A 37 -9.34 11.37 -11.02
C ILE A 37 -10.54 12.11 -11.62
N TYR A 38 -11.64 11.40 -11.89
CA TYR A 38 -12.87 12.00 -12.44
C TYR A 38 -13.45 13.07 -11.50
N LEU A 39 -13.51 12.79 -10.21
CA LEU A 39 -14.09 13.70 -9.22
C LEU A 39 -13.20 14.92 -8.90
N THR A 40 -11.88 14.75 -8.94
CA THR A 40 -10.93 15.80 -8.54
C THR A 40 -10.28 16.52 -9.71
N GLY A 41 -10.31 15.94 -10.91
CA GLY A 41 -9.55 16.41 -12.07
C GLY A 41 -8.03 16.18 -11.96
N ASN A 42 -7.54 15.53 -10.85
CA ASN A 42 -6.12 15.35 -10.60
C ASN A 42 -5.54 14.18 -11.41
N THR A 43 -5.10 14.44 -12.63
CA THR A 43 -4.42 13.46 -13.49
C THR A 43 -2.95 13.27 -13.14
N GLU A 44 -2.33 14.19 -12.38
CA GLU A 44 -0.92 14.10 -11.98
C GLU A 44 -0.66 12.95 -11.01
N VAL A 45 -1.70 12.49 -10.31
CA VAL A 45 -1.64 11.40 -9.32
C VAL A 45 -1.03 10.12 -9.88
N VAL A 46 -1.21 9.81 -11.17
CA VAL A 46 -0.67 8.59 -11.82
C VAL A 46 0.71 8.76 -12.43
N LYS A 47 1.26 9.99 -12.45
CA LYS A 47 2.55 10.25 -13.11
C LYS A 47 3.76 9.94 -12.23
N GLY A 48 3.58 9.89 -10.91
CA GLY A 48 4.65 9.60 -9.94
C GLY A 48 4.71 8.14 -9.52
N LYS A 49 5.42 7.92 -8.41
CA LYS A 49 5.56 6.60 -7.79
C LYS A 49 4.37 6.29 -6.89
N HIS A 50 3.94 5.06 -6.97
CA HIS A 50 2.89 4.48 -6.15
C HIS A 50 3.54 3.56 -5.12
N ILE A 51 3.60 3.99 -3.87
CA ILE A 51 4.23 3.23 -2.79
C ILE A 51 3.16 2.38 -2.08
N PHE A 52 3.39 1.06 -2.01
CA PHE A 52 2.49 0.15 -1.31
C PHE A 52 3.17 -0.47 -0.09
N ILE A 53 2.70 -0.08 1.09
CA ILE A 53 3.14 -0.65 2.37
C ILE A 53 2.26 -1.87 2.66
N GLN A 54 2.79 -3.04 2.37
CA GLN A 54 2.02 -4.30 2.41
C GLN A 54 2.82 -5.45 3.04
N GLY A 55 2.13 -6.53 3.39
CA GLY A 55 2.77 -7.76 3.83
C GLY A 55 3.62 -8.38 2.72
N SER A 56 4.49 -9.32 3.10
CA SER A 56 5.34 -10.04 2.14
C SER A 56 4.49 -10.71 1.05
N PRO A 57 4.89 -10.62 -0.25
CA PRO A 57 4.26 -11.34 -1.33
C PRO A 57 4.70 -12.81 -1.42
N VAL A 58 5.59 -13.25 -0.55
CA VAL A 58 6.00 -14.66 -0.47
C VAL A 58 4.79 -15.50 -0.09
N LEU A 59 4.53 -16.55 -0.85
CA LEU A 59 3.40 -17.43 -0.65
C LEU A 59 3.87 -18.76 -0.02
N GLU A 60 3.17 -19.18 1.02
CA GLU A 60 3.28 -20.52 1.58
C GLU A 60 2.58 -21.52 0.66
N ASN A 61 2.99 -22.79 0.69
CA ASN A 61 2.26 -23.87 0.03
C ASN A 61 1.69 -24.82 1.08
N LYS A 62 0.38 -25.04 1.04
CA LYS A 62 -0.31 -25.98 1.92
C LYS A 62 -1.11 -26.95 1.07
N ASN A 63 -0.69 -28.21 1.04
CA ASN A 63 -1.34 -29.28 0.27
C ASN A 63 -1.54 -28.94 -1.22
N GLY A 64 -0.52 -28.36 -1.85
CA GLY A 64 -0.57 -27.99 -3.27
C GLY A 64 -1.29 -26.67 -3.57
N VAL A 65 -1.81 -25.97 -2.54
CA VAL A 65 -2.50 -24.69 -2.72
C VAL A 65 -1.66 -23.55 -2.13
N ALA A 66 -1.40 -22.52 -2.93
CA ALA A 66 -0.67 -21.35 -2.47
C ALA A 66 -1.52 -20.51 -1.50
N LEU A 67 -0.88 -20.07 -0.41
CA LEU A 67 -1.48 -19.38 0.72
C LEU A 67 -0.69 -18.10 1.03
N GLY A 68 -1.37 -16.99 1.27
CA GLY A 68 -0.73 -15.73 1.65
C GLY A 68 -1.72 -14.66 2.09
N ARG A 69 -1.26 -13.46 2.34
CA ARG A 69 -2.14 -12.30 2.52
C ARG A 69 -2.73 -11.89 1.17
N LEU A 70 -3.97 -11.37 1.13
CA LEU A 70 -4.61 -10.95 -0.12
C LEU A 70 -3.73 -9.97 -0.90
N SER A 71 -3.17 -8.95 -0.25
CA SER A 71 -2.27 -7.98 -0.88
C SER A 71 -1.02 -8.62 -1.49
N GLY A 72 -0.46 -9.62 -0.82
CA GLY A 72 0.66 -10.41 -1.33
C GLY A 72 0.28 -11.23 -2.57
N ILE A 73 -0.90 -11.88 -2.56
CA ILE A 73 -1.41 -12.63 -3.71
C ILE A 73 -1.65 -11.69 -4.89
N VAL A 74 -2.33 -10.57 -4.68
CA VAL A 74 -2.62 -9.56 -5.72
C VAL A 74 -1.34 -9.00 -6.32
N ALA A 75 -0.26 -8.89 -5.54
CA ALA A 75 1.03 -8.39 -6.01
C ALA A 75 1.58 -9.16 -7.22
N HIS A 76 1.30 -10.47 -7.31
CA HIS A 76 1.70 -11.32 -8.45
C HIS A 76 0.90 -11.06 -9.74
N TYR A 77 -0.22 -10.34 -9.64
CA TYR A 77 -1.14 -10.09 -10.76
C TYR A 77 -1.16 -8.64 -11.23
N VAL A 78 -0.33 -7.79 -10.65
CA VAL A 78 -0.23 -6.39 -11.09
C VAL A 78 0.24 -6.34 -12.53
N PRO A 79 -0.51 -5.69 -13.44
CA PRO A 79 -0.12 -5.56 -14.83
C PRO A 79 1.26 -4.90 -15.00
N SER A 80 2.04 -5.36 -15.98
CA SER A 80 3.43 -4.91 -16.21
C SER A 80 3.55 -3.39 -16.40
N TYR A 81 2.56 -2.76 -17.04
CA TYR A 81 2.56 -1.31 -17.25
C TYR A 81 2.41 -0.50 -15.94
N LEU A 82 1.83 -1.09 -14.89
CA LEU A 82 1.74 -0.47 -13.56
C LEU A 82 2.98 -0.73 -12.70
N GLN A 83 3.75 -1.77 -12.99
CA GLN A 83 4.93 -2.12 -12.20
C GLN A 83 6.03 -1.07 -12.26
N LYS A 84 6.15 -0.33 -13.38
CA LYS A 84 7.15 0.71 -13.58
C LYS A 84 7.08 1.83 -12.52
N ASN A 85 5.88 2.15 -12.07
CA ASN A 85 5.65 3.22 -11.09
C ASN A 85 5.42 2.68 -9.67
N ARG A 86 5.42 1.35 -9.50
CA ARG A 86 5.18 0.72 -8.22
C ARG A 86 6.46 0.62 -7.40
N MET A 87 6.34 0.92 -6.10
CA MET A 87 7.39 0.76 -5.11
C MET A 87 6.81 0.15 -3.81
N PRO A 88 7.62 -0.41 -2.94
CA PRO A 88 9.05 -0.68 -3.11
C PRO A 88 9.31 -1.81 -4.13
N SER A 89 10.58 -2.15 -4.34
CA SER A 89 11.01 -3.28 -5.17
C SER A 89 10.41 -4.61 -4.68
N TRP A 90 10.45 -5.63 -5.53
CA TRP A 90 10.00 -6.96 -5.14
C TRP A 90 10.84 -7.53 -4.00
N GLU A 91 12.14 -7.36 -4.07
CA GLU A 91 13.12 -7.79 -3.08
C GLU A 91 12.83 -7.19 -1.71
N THR A 92 12.62 -5.89 -1.66
CA THR A 92 12.24 -5.19 -0.40
C THR A 92 10.87 -5.65 0.11
N ASN A 93 9.91 -5.90 -0.78
CA ASN A 93 8.61 -6.43 -0.37
C ASN A 93 8.71 -7.85 0.24
N CYS A 94 9.69 -8.65 -0.15
CA CYS A 94 9.91 -9.99 0.38
C CYS A 94 10.57 -10.02 1.76
N ILE A 95 11.11 -8.91 2.27
CA ILE A 95 11.67 -8.85 3.61
C ILE A 95 10.58 -9.17 4.64
N GLU A 96 10.84 -10.16 5.49
CA GLU A 96 9.87 -10.61 6.50
C GLU A 96 9.94 -9.79 7.78
N ASP A 97 11.16 -9.44 8.22
CA ASP A 97 11.35 -8.56 9.36
C ASP A 97 10.81 -7.17 9.07
N TRP A 98 9.86 -6.73 9.90
CA TRP A 98 9.11 -5.50 9.63
C TRP A 98 9.97 -4.23 9.78
N GLU A 99 10.84 -4.18 10.76
CA GLU A 99 11.72 -3.01 10.98
C GLU A 99 12.73 -2.87 9.85
N ALA A 100 13.39 -3.97 9.46
CA ALA A 100 14.29 -4.00 8.32
C ALA A 100 13.58 -3.63 7.02
N LYS A 101 12.34 -4.11 6.82
CA LYS A 101 11.53 -3.79 5.66
C LYS A 101 11.21 -2.30 5.57
N VAL A 102 10.77 -1.67 6.65
CA VAL A 102 10.46 -0.24 6.67
C VAL A 102 11.70 0.59 6.37
N GLU A 103 12.86 0.24 6.95
CA GLU A 103 14.13 0.91 6.63
C GLU A 103 14.52 0.78 5.15
N ALA A 104 14.36 -0.41 4.57
CA ALA A 104 14.62 -0.62 3.15
C ALA A 104 13.66 0.20 2.27
N ILE A 105 12.35 0.23 2.60
CA ILE A 105 11.37 1.06 1.88
C ILE A 105 11.75 2.53 1.94
N VAL A 106 12.10 3.05 3.12
CA VAL A 106 12.55 4.45 3.28
C VAL A 106 13.78 4.73 2.41
N SER A 107 14.74 3.82 2.40
CA SER A 107 15.97 3.97 1.64
C SER A 107 15.73 4.02 0.13
N GLU A 108 14.81 3.18 -0.38
CA GLU A 108 14.44 3.15 -1.80
C GLU A 108 13.63 4.39 -2.23
N THR A 109 12.77 4.91 -1.33
CA THR A 109 11.70 5.82 -1.74
C THR A 109 11.96 7.29 -1.41
N GLN A 110 12.87 7.60 -0.47
CA GLN A 110 13.07 8.96 0.05
C GLN A 110 13.45 10.02 -1.00
N LYS A 111 13.91 9.61 -2.18
CA LYS A 111 14.30 10.51 -3.29
C LYS A 111 13.36 10.44 -4.48
N GLU A 112 12.32 9.64 -4.39
CA GLU A 112 11.38 9.42 -5.48
C GLU A 112 10.27 10.47 -5.50
N ASN A 113 9.59 10.59 -6.62
CA ASN A 113 8.40 11.42 -6.73
C ASN A 113 7.15 10.61 -6.34
N MET A 114 6.88 10.46 -5.05
CA MET A 114 5.68 9.79 -4.58
C MET A 114 4.43 10.63 -4.84
N THR A 115 3.41 10.04 -5.46
CA THR A 115 2.09 10.65 -5.67
C THR A 115 0.98 9.91 -4.94
N ILE A 116 1.13 8.59 -4.80
CA ILE A 116 0.17 7.72 -4.10
C ILE A 116 0.92 6.91 -3.03
N ILE A 117 0.31 6.77 -1.88
CA ILE A 117 0.68 5.72 -0.93
C ILE A 117 -0.53 4.87 -0.60
N GLY A 118 -0.34 3.55 -0.53
CA GLY A 118 -1.36 2.59 -0.13
C GLY A 118 -0.88 1.70 1.01
N GLY A 119 -1.78 1.42 1.94
CA GLY A 119 -1.49 0.50 3.04
C GLY A 119 -2.40 0.65 4.24
N ILE A 120 -2.24 -0.25 5.21
CA ILE A 120 -2.93 -0.15 6.49
C ILE A 120 -2.40 1.11 7.22
N PRO A 121 -3.28 1.97 7.77
CA PRO A 121 -2.88 3.23 8.39
C PRO A 121 -1.72 3.12 9.39
N SER A 122 -1.72 2.12 10.28
CA SER A 122 -0.63 1.92 11.25
C SER A 122 0.73 1.68 10.59
N TRP A 123 0.77 0.94 9.48
CA TRP A 123 2.01 0.64 8.76
C TRP A 123 2.52 1.87 7.99
N VAL A 124 1.60 2.62 7.37
CA VAL A 124 1.95 3.87 6.69
C VAL A 124 2.41 4.93 7.67
N GLN A 125 1.82 4.97 8.88
CA GLN A 125 2.28 5.84 9.96
C GLN A 125 3.74 5.52 10.33
N MET A 126 4.09 4.26 10.58
CA MET A 126 5.46 3.85 10.88
C MET A 126 6.45 4.26 9.78
N TYR A 127 6.08 4.09 8.53
CA TYR A 127 6.88 4.53 7.40
C TYR A 127 7.10 6.06 7.40
N PHE A 128 6.04 6.86 7.61
CA PHE A 128 6.15 8.31 7.68
C PHE A 128 6.99 8.78 8.87
N GLU A 129 6.81 8.17 10.04
CA GLU A 129 7.62 8.46 11.22
C GLU A 129 9.11 8.18 10.96
N ARG A 130 9.42 7.07 10.31
CA ARG A 130 10.79 6.70 9.96
C ARG A 130 11.39 7.65 8.92
N LEU A 131 10.61 8.05 7.90
CA LEU A 131 11.01 9.08 6.93
C LEU A 131 11.34 10.41 7.62
N ASN A 132 10.45 10.89 8.50
CA ASN A 132 10.63 12.16 9.19
C ASN A 132 11.85 12.11 10.11
N ALA A 133 12.03 11.01 10.87
CA ALA A 133 13.20 10.82 11.74
C ALA A 133 14.51 10.81 10.96
N LYS A 134 14.53 10.16 9.78
CA LYS A 134 15.74 10.04 8.95
C LYS A 134 16.10 11.34 8.21
N THR A 135 15.11 12.13 7.82
CA THR A 135 15.30 13.26 6.92
C THR A 135 15.14 14.62 7.59
N GLY A 136 14.51 14.68 8.76
CA GLY A 136 14.12 15.92 9.44
C GLY A 136 13.02 16.71 8.72
N LYS A 137 12.33 16.11 7.72
CA LYS A 137 11.34 16.76 6.86
C LYS A 137 9.98 16.11 7.00
N THR A 138 8.92 16.88 6.79
CA THR A 138 7.57 16.32 6.64
C THR A 138 7.42 15.60 5.31
N VAL A 139 6.40 14.75 5.20
CA VAL A 139 6.14 13.99 3.97
C VAL A 139 5.91 14.91 2.76
N SER A 140 5.16 16.01 2.92
CA SER A 140 4.94 16.99 1.85
C SER A 140 6.19 17.76 1.43
N GLN A 141 7.15 17.95 2.34
CA GLN A 141 8.45 18.54 2.00
C GLN A 141 9.34 17.59 1.20
N LEU A 142 9.20 16.28 1.43
CA LEU A 142 9.92 15.26 0.68
C LEU A 142 9.26 14.95 -0.66
N PHE A 143 7.93 14.87 -0.65
CA PHE A 143 7.11 14.48 -1.78
C PHE A 143 6.08 15.57 -2.10
N PRO A 144 6.49 16.65 -2.78
CA PRO A 144 5.60 17.80 -3.05
C PRO A 144 4.37 17.45 -3.90
N ASN A 145 4.44 16.35 -4.67
CA ASN A 145 3.35 15.87 -5.51
C ASN A 145 2.50 14.78 -4.85
N PHE A 146 2.75 14.47 -3.57
CA PHE A 146 1.94 13.50 -2.84
C PHE A 146 0.51 14.02 -2.66
N SER A 147 -0.45 13.30 -3.20
CA SER A 147 -1.84 13.74 -3.29
C SER A 147 -2.86 12.72 -2.79
N LEU A 148 -2.54 11.42 -2.76
CA LEU A 148 -3.54 10.42 -2.44
C LEU A 148 -3.03 9.34 -1.48
N PHE A 149 -3.76 9.14 -0.39
CA PHE A 149 -3.61 8.00 0.51
C PHE A 149 -4.75 6.98 0.29
N VAL A 150 -4.40 5.76 -0.10
CA VAL A 150 -5.34 4.64 -0.27
C VAL A 150 -5.19 3.70 0.92
N TYR A 151 -6.24 3.51 1.70
CA TYR A 151 -6.18 2.69 2.90
C TYR A 151 -7.31 1.67 2.96
N GLY A 152 -7.19 0.72 3.86
CA GLY A 152 -8.21 -0.28 4.16
C GLY A 152 -7.85 -1.12 5.37
N GLY A 153 -8.77 -1.99 5.74
CA GLY A 153 -8.55 -2.97 6.81
C GLY A 153 -8.78 -2.44 8.24
N VAL A 154 -8.73 -1.13 8.47
CA VAL A 154 -9.03 -0.50 9.77
C VAL A 154 -9.60 0.90 9.57
N ASN A 155 -10.37 1.38 10.57
CA ASN A 155 -10.86 2.75 10.58
C ASN A 155 -9.71 3.76 10.62
N PHE A 156 -9.72 4.74 9.73
CA PHE A 156 -8.66 5.76 9.61
C PHE A 156 -8.82 6.92 10.60
N GLU A 157 -10.02 7.18 11.12
CA GLU A 157 -10.28 8.34 11.99
C GLU A 157 -9.29 8.51 13.15
N PRO A 158 -8.89 7.45 13.89
CA PRO A 158 -7.90 7.58 14.95
C PRO A 158 -6.52 8.06 14.49
N TYR A 159 -6.19 7.85 13.23
CA TYR A 159 -4.88 8.18 12.65
C TYR A 159 -4.84 9.56 12.01
N ARG A 160 -5.97 10.15 11.68
CA ARG A 160 -6.09 11.39 10.89
C ARG A 160 -5.28 12.55 11.47
N GLY A 161 -5.32 12.73 12.79
CA GLY A 161 -4.57 13.79 13.47
C GLY A 161 -3.04 13.61 13.39
N VAL A 162 -2.56 12.39 13.54
CA VAL A 162 -1.14 12.05 13.43
C VAL A 162 -0.67 12.19 11.98
N PHE A 163 -1.44 11.69 11.02
CA PHE A 163 -1.13 11.83 9.60
C PHE A 163 -1.02 13.30 9.18
N LYS A 164 -1.93 14.17 9.62
CA LYS A 164 -1.85 15.61 9.32
C LYS A 164 -0.53 16.22 9.81
N LYS A 165 -0.03 15.82 10.98
CA LYS A 165 1.26 16.30 11.51
C LYS A 165 2.44 15.73 10.71
N LEU A 166 2.46 14.43 10.43
CA LEU A 166 3.53 13.76 9.71
C LEU A 166 3.62 14.22 8.24
N ILE A 167 2.49 14.40 7.60
CA ILE A 167 2.42 14.86 6.20
C ILE A 167 2.72 16.36 6.13
N GLY A 168 2.24 17.17 7.07
CA GLY A 168 2.41 18.63 7.09
C GLY A 168 1.36 19.38 6.25
N GLN A 169 0.42 18.69 5.62
CA GLN A 169 -0.70 19.24 4.86
C GLN A 169 -1.89 18.29 4.87
N THR A 170 -3.04 18.76 4.39
CA THR A 170 -4.20 17.91 4.12
C THR A 170 -3.97 17.12 2.83
N THR A 171 -4.28 15.84 2.85
CA THR A 171 -4.13 14.94 1.71
C THR A 171 -5.42 14.16 1.52
N ASP A 172 -5.84 13.97 0.28
CA ASP A 172 -7.01 13.18 -0.04
C ASP A 172 -6.81 11.71 0.37
N SER A 173 -7.90 11.06 0.74
CA SER A 173 -7.86 9.66 1.12
C SER A 173 -9.04 8.88 0.58
N ILE A 174 -8.79 7.64 0.15
CA ILE A 174 -9.80 6.68 -0.31
C ILE A 174 -9.72 5.44 0.56
N GLU A 175 -10.87 5.03 1.07
CA GLU A 175 -11.01 3.74 1.73
C GLU A 175 -11.30 2.65 0.70
N PHE A 176 -10.58 1.53 0.80
CA PHE A 176 -10.67 0.42 -0.15
C PHE A 176 -10.80 -0.90 0.60
N TYR A 177 -11.91 -1.62 0.34
CA TYR A 177 -12.20 -2.94 0.91
C TYR A 177 -12.19 -4.05 -0.14
#